data_5d75e2b54a8366bc166e542a7af22c13
#
_entry.id   5d75e2b54a8366bc166e542a7af22c13
#
_cell.length_a   1.000
_cell.length_b   1.000
_cell.length_c   1.000
_cell.angle_alpha   90.00
_cell.angle_beta   90.00
_cell.angle_gamma   90.00
#
_symmetry.space_group_name_H-M   'P 1'
#
loop_
_entity.id
_entity.type
_entity.pdbx_description
1 polymer ?
#
loop_
_entity_poly.entity_id
_entity_poly.type
_entity_poly.pdbx_seq_one_letter_code
_entity_poly.pdbx_strand_id
1 'polypeptide(L)'
;DYQSIQKIKQLLAEKDIDISLHLHDGSGYWRPQYISNLLNPARWGNCSVIDQPELNGAKYGDLESFVAQMVADINLHILNPLHRYHVHNTHTKAKNNTEQLKALTFFSLSLGKPALTNEASKELDIPTRVYYHLLAIESLLGQLGIGFERDFELNVASVKELLSPALLQIKIEEHITLPLDSLRPFLTHFPLPKNTAPKHIKTQSDSHLLGLVRNTQGN
;
A
#
# COMPACT_ATOMS: atom_id res chain seq x y z
N ASP A 1 -15.56 4.55 -2.92
CA ASP A 1 -15.65 5.14 -3.80
C ASP A 1 -15.47 4.75 -5.27
N TYR A 2 -16.61 4.67 -5.92
CA TYR A 2 -16.72 4.23 -7.31
C TYR A 2 -15.92 5.13 -8.28
N GLN A 3 -15.93 6.44 -8.08
CA GLN A 3 -15.25 7.41 -8.95
C GLN A 3 -13.74 7.25 -8.91
N SER A 4 -13.15 7.03 -7.73
CA SER A 4 -11.71 6.78 -7.60
C SER A 4 -11.31 5.49 -8.31
N ILE A 5 -12.09 4.43 -8.19
CA ILE A 5 -11.85 3.17 -8.90
C ILE A 5 -11.88 3.38 -10.41
N GLN A 6 -12.86 4.13 -10.93
CA GLN A 6 -12.93 4.43 -12.37
C GLN A 6 -11.72 5.24 -12.85
N LYS A 7 -11.27 6.21 -12.06
CA LYS A 7 -10.07 6.98 -12.38
C LYS A 7 -8.80 6.13 -12.41
N ILE A 8 -8.64 5.22 -11.44
CA ILE A 8 -7.52 4.25 -11.43
C ILE A 8 -7.58 3.36 -12.67
N LYS A 9 -8.76 2.84 -13.03
CA LYS A 9 -8.92 2.02 -14.24
C LYS A 9 -8.58 2.78 -15.51
N GLN A 10 -8.92 4.07 -15.60
CA GLN A 10 -8.53 4.93 -16.73
C GLN A 10 -7.01 5.06 -16.82
N LEU A 11 -6.33 5.34 -15.68
CA LEU A 11 -4.87 5.41 -15.63
C LEU A 11 -4.23 4.07 -16.06
N LEU A 12 -4.69 2.94 -15.51
CA LEU A 12 -4.18 1.62 -15.88
C LEU A 12 -4.38 1.29 -17.38
N ALA A 13 -5.37 1.89 -18.03
CA ALA A 13 -5.62 1.70 -19.46
C ALA A 13 -4.72 2.55 -20.36
N GLU A 14 -3.97 3.54 -19.84
CA GLU A 14 -3.09 4.40 -20.63
C GLU A 14 -1.97 3.59 -21.30
N LYS A 15 -1.61 3.96 -22.53
CA LYS A 15 -0.65 3.21 -23.36
C LYS A 15 0.76 3.17 -22.78
N ASP A 16 1.13 4.19 -22.01
CA ASP A 16 2.49 4.37 -21.47
C ASP A 16 2.74 3.60 -20.18
N ILE A 17 1.75 2.83 -19.71
CA ILE A 17 1.91 1.95 -18.55
C ILE A 17 2.27 0.55 -19.03
N ASP A 18 3.50 0.14 -18.76
CA ASP A 18 4.02 -1.19 -19.08
C ASP A 18 3.74 -2.23 -17.99
N ILE A 19 3.74 -1.82 -16.71
CA ILE A 19 3.56 -2.70 -15.54
C ILE A 19 2.98 -1.89 -14.38
N SER A 20 2.24 -2.52 -13.49
CA SER A 20 1.72 -1.90 -12.27
C SER A 20 2.08 -2.71 -11.02
N LEU A 21 2.41 -2.01 -9.94
CA LEU A 21 2.60 -2.58 -8.61
C LEU A 21 1.53 -2.01 -7.67
N HIS A 22 0.75 -2.89 -7.07
CA HIS A 22 -0.26 -2.55 -6.08
C HIS A 22 0.29 -2.83 -4.67
N LEU A 23 0.07 -1.90 -3.75
CA LEU A 23 0.52 -2.03 -2.37
C LEU A 23 -0.71 -2.16 -1.47
N HIS A 24 -0.74 -3.22 -0.69
CA HIS A 24 -1.85 -3.55 0.20
C HIS A 24 -1.35 -4.03 1.56
N ASP A 25 -2.24 -4.00 2.53
CA ASP A 25 -2.01 -4.55 3.86
C ASP A 25 -2.98 -5.71 4.13
N GLY A 26 -2.44 -6.91 4.27
CA GLY A 26 -3.19 -8.13 4.56
C GLY A 26 -3.19 -8.51 6.04
N SER A 27 -4.20 -9.26 6.47
CA SER A 27 -4.24 -9.79 7.85
C SER A 27 -3.32 -10.99 8.03
N GLY A 28 -2.68 -11.11 9.19
CA GLY A 28 -1.77 -12.21 9.52
C GLY A 28 -0.59 -12.32 8.56
N TYR A 29 -0.07 -13.53 8.39
CA TYR A 29 1.05 -13.82 7.50
C TYR A 29 0.67 -14.98 6.57
N TRP A 30 0.67 -14.76 5.28
CA TRP A 30 0.40 -15.83 4.33
C TRP A 30 1.46 -16.93 4.39
N ARG A 31 1.00 -18.17 4.40
CA ARG A 31 1.84 -19.35 4.32
C ARG A 31 1.16 -20.38 3.42
N PRO A 32 1.92 -21.14 2.63
CA PRO A 32 1.35 -22.15 1.74
C PRO A 32 0.66 -23.31 2.48
N GLN A 33 0.98 -23.48 3.78
CA GLN A 33 0.39 -24.49 4.64
C GLN A 33 -0.11 -23.85 5.93
N TYR A 34 -1.09 -24.49 6.57
CA TYR A 34 -1.59 -24.06 7.87
C TYR A 34 -0.54 -24.35 8.96
N ILE A 35 -0.10 -23.31 9.65
CA ILE A 35 0.81 -23.41 10.81
C ILE A 35 0.07 -22.96 12.07
N SER A 36 -0.67 -21.86 11.98
CA SER A 36 -1.45 -21.29 13.08
C SER A 36 -2.55 -20.35 12.55
N ASN A 37 -3.37 -19.81 13.46
CA ASN A 37 -4.39 -18.82 13.10
C ASN A 37 -3.82 -17.58 12.42
N LEU A 38 -2.58 -17.19 12.71
CA LEU A 38 -1.90 -16.04 12.08
C LEU A 38 -1.08 -16.42 10.85
N LEU A 39 -0.67 -17.69 10.72
CA LEU A 39 0.20 -18.20 9.66
C LEU A 39 -0.54 -19.32 8.91
N ASN A 40 -1.20 -18.99 7.81
CA ASN A 40 -1.96 -19.98 7.04
C ASN A 40 -2.34 -19.44 5.64
N PRO A 41 -2.87 -20.29 4.74
CA PRO A 41 -3.22 -19.89 3.38
C PRO A 41 -4.40 -18.90 3.26
N ALA A 42 -5.19 -18.71 4.31
CA ALA A 42 -6.30 -17.76 4.32
C ALA A 42 -5.86 -16.33 4.73
N ARG A 43 -4.58 -16.16 5.05
CA ARG A 43 -3.99 -14.85 5.37
C ARG A 43 -3.39 -14.21 4.11
N TRP A 44 -3.18 -12.89 4.18
CA TRP A 44 -2.68 -12.12 3.04
C TRP A 44 -1.42 -11.31 3.37
N GLY A 45 -1.06 -11.14 4.64
CA GLY A 45 0.12 -10.38 5.03
C GLY A 45 1.44 -11.06 4.65
N ASN A 46 2.44 -10.28 4.36
CA ASN A 46 3.81 -10.66 3.98
C ASN A 46 3.86 -11.70 2.85
N CYS A 47 3.18 -11.37 1.75
CA CYS A 47 3.34 -12.08 0.49
C CYS A 47 3.34 -11.10 -0.69
N SER A 48 4.01 -11.49 -1.76
CA SER A 48 3.86 -10.82 -3.05
C SER A 48 2.98 -11.68 -3.96
N VAL A 49 1.97 -11.06 -4.55
CA VAL A 49 0.84 -11.74 -5.17
C VAL A 49 0.85 -11.53 -6.67
N ILE A 50 0.56 -12.60 -7.41
CA ILE A 50 0.26 -12.60 -8.83
C ILE A 50 -1.01 -13.39 -9.09
N ASP A 51 -1.71 -13.07 -10.16
CA ASP A 51 -2.94 -13.74 -10.57
C ASP A 51 -2.68 -14.95 -11.50
N GLN A 52 -1.53 -14.98 -12.14
CA GLN A 52 -1.05 -16.04 -13.03
C GLN A 52 0.47 -15.96 -13.18
N PRO A 53 1.18 -17.05 -13.58
CA PRO A 53 2.64 -17.03 -13.68
C PRO A 53 3.15 -16.17 -14.84
N GLU A 54 2.40 -16.14 -15.95
CA GLU A 54 2.81 -15.49 -17.20
C GLU A 54 1.69 -14.67 -17.81
N LEU A 55 2.06 -13.57 -18.47
CA LEU A 55 1.23 -12.81 -19.38
C LEU A 55 1.89 -12.79 -20.76
N ASN A 56 1.52 -13.77 -21.61
CA ASN A 56 2.15 -13.99 -22.91
C ASN A 56 2.09 -12.74 -23.81
N GLY A 57 3.21 -12.40 -24.42
CA GLY A 57 3.34 -11.26 -25.33
C GLY A 57 3.53 -9.89 -24.67
N ALA A 58 3.43 -9.80 -23.35
CA ALA A 58 3.73 -8.57 -22.63
C ALA A 58 5.24 -8.42 -22.37
N LYS A 59 5.75 -7.19 -22.42
CA LYS A 59 7.17 -6.85 -22.23
C LYS A 59 7.73 -7.35 -20.90
N TYR A 60 6.95 -7.33 -19.83
CA TYR A 60 7.30 -7.78 -18.49
C TYR A 60 6.37 -8.90 -18.03
N GLY A 61 6.07 -9.83 -18.96
CA GLY A 61 5.03 -10.84 -18.77
C GLY A 61 5.41 -12.03 -17.91
N ASP A 62 6.69 -12.26 -17.58
CA ASP A 62 7.13 -13.30 -16.65
C ASP A 62 6.90 -12.87 -15.20
N LEU A 63 5.64 -12.91 -14.78
CA LEU A 63 5.21 -12.41 -13.47
C LEU A 63 5.78 -13.25 -12.33
N GLU A 64 5.95 -14.54 -12.53
CA GLU A 64 6.47 -15.45 -11.52
C GLU A 64 7.94 -15.13 -11.21
N SER A 65 8.79 -14.89 -12.21
CA SER A 65 10.17 -14.48 -12.01
C SER A 65 10.28 -13.12 -11.34
N PHE A 66 9.47 -12.13 -11.77
CA PHE A 66 9.46 -10.81 -11.14
C PHE A 66 9.11 -10.88 -9.65
N VAL A 67 8.05 -11.60 -9.31
CA VAL A 67 7.62 -11.67 -7.92
C VAL A 67 8.54 -12.56 -7.08
N ALA A 68 9.13 -13.61 -7.65
CA ALA A 68 10.11 -14.44 -6.95
C ALA A 68 11.37 -13.63 -6.58
N GLN A 69 11.88 -12.82 -7.51
CA GLN A 69 13.01 -11.94 -7.25
C GLN A 69 12.65 -10.89 -6.18
N MET A 70 11.49 -10.25 -6.29
CA MET A 70 11.00 -9.29 -5.29
C MET A 70 10.94 -9.91 -3.89
N VAL A 71 10.39 -11.11 -3.76
CA VAL A 71 10.33 -11.85 -2.49
C VAL A 71 11.73 -12.19 -1.97
N ALA A 72 12.65 -12.59 -2.85
CA ALA A 72 14.02 -12.87 -2.48
C ALA A 72 14.70 -11.61 -1.91
N ASP A 73 14.58 -10.47 -2.61
CA ASP A 73 15.17 -9.20 -2.20
C ASP A 73 14.62 -8.72 -0.85
N ILE A 74 13.30 -8.76 -0.67
CA ILE A 74 12.67 -8.41 0.62
C ILE A 74 13.20 -9.31 1.74
N ASN A 75 13.32 -10.61 1.49
CA ASN A 75 13.75 -11.60 2.48
C ASN A 75 15.22 -11.44 2.91
N LEU A 76 16.07 -10.76 2.14
CA LEU A 76 17.41 -10.38 2.57
C LEU A 76 17.39 -9.34 3.71
N HIS A 77 16.29 -8.60 3.85
CA HIS A 77 16.17 -7.46 4.75
C HIS A 77 15.04 -7.61 5.78
N ILE A 78 14.50 -8.83 5.97
CA ILE A 78 13.47 -9.05 6.99
C ILE A 78 14.03 -8.84 8.40
N LEU A 79 13.23 -8.17 9.23
CA LEU A 79 13.60 -7.83 10.61
C LEU A 79 13.40 -8.98 11.60
N ASN A 80 12.56 -9.95 11.23
CA ASN A 80 12.23 -11.11 12.05
C ASN A 80 11.90 -12.30 11.13
N PRO A 81 12.32 -13.53 11.44
CA PRO A 81 11.97 -14.71 10.65
C PRO A 81 10.47 -14.92 10.43
N LEU A 82 9.64 -14.46 11.38
CA LEU A 82 8.17 -14.47 11.26
C LEU A 82 7.69 -13.64 10.06
N HIS A 83 8.42 -12.57 9.72
CA HIS A 83 8.07 -11.64 8.64
C HIS A 83 8.42 -12.16 7.24
N ARG A 84 8.92 -13.39 7.12
CA ARG A 84 9.32 -13.96 5.84
C ARG A 84 8.22 -13.83 4.79
N TYR A 85 8.57 -13.27 3.66
CA TYR A 85 7.71 -13.12 2.49
C TYR A 85 7.67 -14.39 1.65
N HIS A 86 6.56 -14.60 0.96
CA HIS A 86 6.34 -15.72 0.06
C HIS A 86 5.65 -15.25 -1.23
N VAL A 87 5.86 -15.98 -2.31
CA VAL A 87 5.07 -15.80 -3.53
C VAL A 87 3.69 -16.42 -3.33
N HIS A 88 2.64 -15.66 -3.61
CA HIS A 88 1.26 -16.12 -3.59
C HIS A 88 0.65 -16.01 -4.99
N ASN A 89 0.65 -17.09 -5.74
CA ASN A 89 -0.08 -17.15 -7.00
C ASN A 89 -1.52 -17.57 -6.74
N THR A 90 -2.46 -16.68 -6.99
CA THR A 90 -3.89 -16.94 -6.77
C THR A 90 -4.51 -17.86 -7.82
N HIS A 91 -3.85 -17.98 -9.01
CA HIS A 91 -4.40 -18.68 -10.17
C HIS A 91 -5.82 -18.22 -10.50
N THR A 92 -6.07 -16.91 -10.44
CA THR A 92 -7.39 -16.28 -10.45
C THR A 92 -8.28 -16.79 -11.56
N LYS A 93 -7.81 -16.79 -12.79
CA LYS A 93 -8.57 -17.27 -13.95
C LYS A 93 -8.79 -18.79 -13.91
N ALA A 94 -7.75 -19.56 -13.62
CA ALA A 94 -7.80 -21.01 -13.62
C ALA A 94 -8.73 -21.58 -12.54
N LYS A 95 -8.78 -20.91 -11.38
CA LYS A 95 -9.66 -21.28 -10.24
C LYS A 95 -11.02 -20.61 -10.29
N ASN A 96 -11.29 -19.76 -11.28
CA ASN A 96 -12.50 -18.94 -11.37
C ASN A 96 -12.82 -18.19 -10.05
N ASN A 97 -11.78 -17.58 -9.46
CA ASN A 97 -11.91 -16.87 -8.20
C ASN A 97 -12.66 -15.54 -8.39
N THR A 98 -13.97 -15.56 -8.14
CA THR A 98 -14.88 -14.45 -8.44
C THR A 98 -14.53 -13.15 -7.73
N GLU A 99 -13.90 -13.19 -6.56
CA GLU A 99 -13.46 -11.99 -5.85
C GLU A 99 -12.21 -11.40 -6.48
N GLN A 100 -11.23 -12.23 -6.81
CA GLN A 100 -9.99 -11.78 -7.45
C GLN A 100 -10.23 -11.31 -8.90
N LEU A 101 -11.22 -11.84 -9.61
CA LEU A 101 -11.62 -11.34 -10.94
C LEU A 101 -12.06 -9.86 -10.92
N LYS A 102 -12.44 -9.32 -9.75
CA LYS A 102 -12.81 -7.92 -9.57
C LYS A 102 -11.62 -7.02 -9.20
N ALA A 103 -10.46 -7.61 -8.87
CA ALA A 103 -9.26 -6.88 -8.46
C ALA A 103 -8.70 -6.01 -9.59
N LEU A 104 -8.08 -4.89 -9.24
CA LEU A 104 -7.43 -4.01 -10.20
C LEU A 104 -6.22 -4.65 -10.88
N THR A 105 -5.52 -5.56 -10.19
CA THR A 105 -4.45 -6.39 -10.78
C THR A 105 -4.98 -7.25 -11.92
N PHE A 106 -6.09 -7.96 -11.69
CA PHE A 106 -6.71 -8.76 -12.74
C PHE A 106 -7.27 -7.89 -13.89
N PHE A 107 -7.79 -6.71 -13.58
CA PHE A 107 -8.18 -5.73 -14.59
C PHE A 107 -6.99 -5.35 -15.48
N SER A 108 -5.81 -5.04 -14.91
CA SER A 108 -4.59 -4.76 -15.68
C SER A 108 -4.21 -5.93 -16.59
N LEU A 109 -4.23 -7.15 -16.07
CA LEU A 109 -3.95 -8.36 -16.87
C LEU A 109 -4.94 -8.51 -18.02
N SER A 110 -6.23 -8.18 -17.84
CA SER A 110 -7.23 -8.22 -18.88
C SER A 110 -6.98 -7.22 -20.02
N LEU A 111 -6.20 -6.16 -19.75
CA LEU A 111 -5.72 -5.18 -20.73
C LEU A 111 -4.39 -5.60 -21.38
N GLY A 112 -3.86 -6.77 -21.08
CA GLY A 112 -2.55 -7.21 -21.55
C GLY A 112 -1.38 -6.56 -20.83
N LYS A 113 -1.60 -6.02 -19.62
CA LYS A 113 -0.58 -5.31 -18.83
C LYS A 113 -0.20 -6.10 -17.59
N PRO A 114 1.09 -6.36 -17.37
CA PRO A 114 1.62 -6.97 -16.15
C PRO A 114 1.18 -6.22 -14.90
N ALA A 115 0.82 -6.97 -13.86
CA ALA A 115 0.45 -6.42 -12.57
C ALA A 115 0.92 -7.32 -11.43
N LEU A 116 1.52 -6.71 -10.41
CA LEU A 116 2.01 -7.36 -9.21
C LEU A 116 1.35 -6.70 -7.99
N THR A 117 1.22 -7.44 -6.91
CA THR A 117 0.81 -6.89 -5.61
C THR A 117 1.85 -7.24 -4.55
N ASN A 118 2.15 -6.31 -3.65
CA ASN A 118 2.89 -6.58 -2.44
C ASN A 118 1.99 -6.33 -1.23
N GLU A 119 1.87 -7.33 -0.37
CA GLU A 119 1.03 -7.31 0.83
C GLU A 119 1.91 -7.27 2.08
N ALA A 120 1.81 -6.21 2.91
CA ALA A 120 2.41 -6.20 4.23
C ALA A 120 1.41 -6.65 5.30
N SER A 121 1.89 -7.28 6.38
CA SER A 121 1.00 -7.74 7.44
C SER A 121 0.47 -6.58 8.30
N LYS A 122 -0.84 -6.54 8.54
CA LYS A 122 -1.47 -5.60 9.48
C LYS A 122 -1.06 -5.83 10.94
N GLU A 123 -0.43 -6.97 11.24
CA GLU A 123 0.14 -7.26 12.56
C GLU A 123 1.40 -6.42 12.85
N LEU A 124 1.97 -5.78 11.82
CA LEU A 124 3.12 -4.90 11.91
C LEU A 124 2.69 -3.44 12.11
N ASP A 125 3.54 -2.65 12.75
CA ASP A 125 3.34 -1.21 12.82
C ASP A 125 3.50 -0.54 11.45
N ILE A 126 2.98 0.66 11.31
CA ILE A 126 2.97 1.39 10.03
C ILE A 126 4.37 1.57 9.46
N PRO A 127 5.40 2.03 10.21
CA PRO A 127 6.74 2.17 9.68
C PRO A 127 7.32 0.87 9.11
N THR A 128 7.09 -0.25 9.78
CA THR A 128 7.57 -1.57 9.32
C THR A 128 6.85 -2.01 8.05
N ARG A 129 5.54 -1.76 7.92
CA ARG A 129 4.80 -2.04 6.68
C ARG A 129 5.31 -1.21 5.51
N VAL A 130 5.49 0.09 5.72
CA VAL A 130 6.04 1.00 4.71
C VAL A 130 7.46 0.58 4.31
N TYR A 131 8.30 0.21 5.27
CA TYR A 131 9.63 -0.32 5.00
C TYR A 131 9.60 -1.52 4.03
N TYR A 132 8.73 -2.51 4.27
CA TYR A 132 8.60 -3.66 3.38
C TYR A 132 8.00 -3.30 2.01
N HIS A 133 7.11 -2.34 1.94
CA HIS A 133 6.62 -1.84 0.66
C HIS A 133 7.70 -1.10 -0.14
N LEU A 134 8.56 -0.33 0.52
CA LEU A 134 9.70 0.33 -0.13
C LEU A 134 10.70 -0.69 -0.68
N LEU A 135 11.01 -1.76 0.06
CA LEU A 135 11.84 -2.86 -0.46
C LEU A 135 11.24 -3.49 -1.72
N ALA A 136 9.91 -3.69 -1.75
CA ALA A 136 9.23 -4.22 -2.95
C ALA A 136 9.31 -3.27 -4.15
N ILE A 137 9.10 -1.97 -3.92
CA ILE A 137 9.23 -0.94 -4.95
C ILE A 137 10.65 -0.92 -5.51
N GLU A 138 11.65 -0.87 -4.64
CA GLU A 138 13.06 -0.81 -5.05
C GLU A 138 13.50 -2.05 -5.81
N SER A 139 13.07 -3.24 -5.37
CA SER A 139 13.30 -4.48 -6.11
C SER A 139 12.71 -4.40 -7.52
N LEU A 140 11.46 -3.95 -7.66
CA LEU A 140 10.84 -3.83 -8.98
C LEU A 140 11.58 -2.81 -9.85
N LEU A 141 11.92 -1.62 -9.33
CA LEU A 141 12.68 -0.60 -10.07
C LEU A 141 14.02 -1.16 -10.56
N GLY A 142 14.74 -1.88 -9.70
CA GLY A 142 15.99 -2.55 -10.06
C GLY A 142 15.82 -3.56 -11.18
N GLN A 143 14.78 -4.41 -11.13
CA GLN A 143 14.46 -5.39 -12.18
C GLN A 143 14.08 -4.74 -13.52
N LEU A 144 13.49 -3.54 -13.47
CA LEU A 144 13.14 -2.75 -14.65
C LEU A 144 14.32 -1.94 -15.20
N GLY A 145 15.48 -1.95 -14.53
CA GLY A 145 16.64 -1.14 -14.88
C GLY A 145 16.44 0.36 -14.62
N ILE A 146 15.52 0.73 -13.74
CA ILE A 146 15.25 2.10 -13.37
C ILE A 146 16.15 2.49 -12.20
N GLY A 147 17.11 3.39 -12.45
CA GLY A 147 17.96 3.96 -11.40
C GLY A 147 17.15 4.95 -10.54
N PHE A 148 17.43 4.94 -9.24
CA PHE A 148 16.85 5.88 -8.27
C PHE A 148 17.86 6.24 -7.19
N GLU A 149 17.65 7.35 -6.53
CA GLU A 149 18.42 7.78 -5.36
C GLU A 149 17.45 8.02 -4.19
N ARG A 150 17.93 7.76 -3.00
CA ARG A 150 17.21 8.06 -1.75
C ARG A 150 17.97 9.15 -0.98
N ASP A 151 17.26 10.06 -0.40
CA ASP A 151 17.78 11.09 0.50
C ASP A 151 17.76 10.65 1.98
N PHE A 152 17.41 9.38 2.24
CA PHE A 152 17.38 8.75 3.56
C PHE A 152 17.93 7.33 3.52
N GLU A 153 18.35 6.80 4.64
CA GLU A 153 18.70 5.40 4.79
C GLU A 153 17.44 4.54 4.92
N LEU A 154 17.29 3.48 4.10
CA LEU A 154 16.14 2.59 4.17
C LEU A 154 16.22 1.65 5.37
N ASN A 155 15.70 2.09 6.47
CA ASN A 155 15.48 1.32 7.70
C ASN A 155 14.19 1.81 8.40
N VAL A 156 13.67 1.03 9.35
CA VAL A 156 12.41 1.34 10.02
C VAL A 156 12.47 2.64 10.83
N ALA A 157 13.63 2.98 11.40
CA ALA A 157 13.78 4.20 12.19
C ALA A 157 13.66 5.45 11.31
N SER A 158 14.37 5.48 10.18
CA SER A 158 14.28 6.57 9.20
C SER A 158 12.88 6.68 8.60
N VAL A 159 12.26 5.53 8.25
CA VAL A 159 10.86 5.52 7.77
C VAL A 159 9.90 6.08 8.83
N LYS A 160 10.08 5.70 10.09
CA LYS A 160 9.27 6.24 11.20
C LYS A 160 9.44 7.75 11.34
N GLU A 161 10.66 8.26 11.22
CA GLU A 161 10.95 9.69 11.26
C GLU A 161 10.26 10.43 10.10
N LEU A 162 10.37 9.93 8.88
CA LEU A 162 9.73 10.50 7.69
C LEU A 162 8.19 10.48 7.76
N LEU A 163 7.62 9.44 8.36
CA LEU A 163 6.18 9.32 8.58
C LEU A 163 5.69 10.12 9.78
N SER A 164 6.59 10.51 10.67
CA SER A 164 6.25 11.36 11.80
C SER A 164 6.11 12.78 11.29
N PRO A 165 4.89 13.32 11.18
CA PRO A 165 4.73 14.69 10.73
C PRO A 165 5.34 15.60 11.80
N ALA A 166 6.48 16.20 11.51
CA ALA A 166 7.12 17.15 12.40
C ALA A 166 6.16 18.30 12.78
N LEU A 167 5.10 18.51 11.98
CA LEU A 167 4.13 19.59 12.15
C LEU A 167 2.77 19.27 11.49
N LEU A 168 2.11 18.18 11.91
CA LEU A 168 0.70 18.09 11.60
C LEU A 168 -0.10 18.80 12.68
N GLN A 169 -0.65 19.95 12.37
CA GLN A 169 -1.44 20.76 13.28
C GLN A 169 -2.77 21.15 12.67
N ILE A 170 -3.83 21.11 13.47
CA ILE A 170 -5.07 21.79 13.16
C ILE A 170 -5.07 23.12 13.90
N LYS A 171 -5.19 24.21 13.15
CA LYS A 171 -5.46 25.55 13.70
C LYS A 171 -6.95 25.85 13.55
N ILE A 172 -7.60 26.12 14.68
CA ILE A 172 -9.00 26.55 14.71
C ILE A 172 -9.00 28.02 15.09
N GLU A 173 -9.38 28.86 14.14
CA GLU A 173 -9.18 30.31 14.23
C GLU A 173 -7.68 30.62 14.51
N GLU A 174 -7.38 31.62 15.29
CA GLU A 174 -5.99 31.93 15.62
C GLU A 174 -5.59 31.52 17.06
N HIS A 175 -6.51 30.88 17.77
CA HIS A 175 -6.37 30.69 19.22
C HIS A 175 -6.15 29.22 19.63
N ILE A 176 -6.52 28.28 18.81
CA ILE A 176 -6.39 26.85 19.15
C ILE A 176 -5.48 26.19 18.15
N THR A 177 -4.36 25.68 18.61
CA THR A 177 -3.47 24.82 17.82
C THR A 177 -3.45 23.44 18.44
N LEU A 178 -3.84 22.43 17.66
CA LEU A 178 -3.86 21.03 18.08
C LEU A 178 -2.82 20.26 17.27
N PRO A 179 -1.76 19.75 17.89
CA PRO A 179 -0.90 18.79 17.24
C PRO A 179 -1.69 17.49 17.01
N LEU A 180 -1.67 17.00 15.80
CA LEU A 180 -2.21 15.70 15.45
C LEU A 180 -1.02 14.75 15.33
N ASP A 181 -0.89 13.83 16.27
CA ASP A 181 0.05 12.75 16.14
C ASP A 181 -0.55 11.60 15.30
N SER A 182 0.31 10.69 14.85
CA SER A 182 -0.08 9.54 14.03
C SER A 182 -1.06 8.58 14.72
N LEU A 183 -1.33 8.76 16.00
CA LEU A 183 -2.20 7.90 16.81
C LEU A 183 -3.65 8.38 16.81
N ARG A 184 -3.92 9.58 16.30
CA ARG A 184 -5.27 10.16 16.26
C ARG A 184 -5.67 10.57 14.86
N PRO A 185 -6.03 9.61 14.00
CA PRO A 185 -6.49 9.93 12.64
C PRO A 185 -7.83 10.68 12.61
N PHE A 186 -8.54 10.72 13.74
CA PHE A 186 -9.82 11.41 13.86
C PHE A 186 -9.89 12.21 15.14
N LEU A 187 -10.36 13.44 15.02
CA LEU A 187 -10.75 14.25 16.15
C LEU A 187 -12.29 14.30 16.22
N THR A 188 -12.86 13.50 17.11
CA THR A 188 -14.32 13.44 17.31
C THR A 188 -14.73 14.20 18.55
N HIS A 189 -15.93 14.79 18.54
CA HIS A 189 -16.52 15.48 19.70
C HIS A 189 -15.67 16.65 20.24
N PHE A 190 -14.86 17.27 19.36
CA PHE A 190 -14.12 18.45 19.77
C PHE A 190 -15.06 19.66 19.88
N PRO A 191 -15.12 20.33 21.04
CA PRO A 191 -15.97 21.49 21.22
C PRO A 191 -15.44 22.66 20.41
N LEU A 192 -16.19 23.07 19.40
CA LEU A 192 -15.90 24.30 18.65
C LEU A 192 -16.73 25.44 19.17
N PRO A 193 -16.24 26.68 19.12
CA PRO A 193 -17.03 27.85 19.38
C PRO A 193 -18.31 27.85 18.52
N LYS A 194 -19.39 28.28 19.11
CA LYS A 194 -20.68 28.39 18.40
C LYS A 194 -20.49 29.33 17.20
N ASN A 195 -20.77 28.86 16.00
CA ASN A 195 -20.57 29.57 14.73
C ASN A 195 -19.18 29.44 14.07
N THR A 196 -18.30 28.56 14.53
CA THR A 196 -17.05 28.28 13.79
C THR A 196 -17.36 27.69 12.43
N ALA A 197 -17.11 28.45 11.37
CA ALA A 197 -17.28 27.96 10.01
C ALA A 197 -16.10 27.06 9.59
N PRO A 198 -16.29 26.04 8.74
CA PRO A 198 -15.20 25.18 8.27
C PRO A 198 -14.02 25.93 7.64
N LYS A 199 -14.25 27.10 7.05
CA LYS A 199 -13.21 27.97 6.49
C LYS A 199 -12.22 28.52 7.53
N HIS A 200 -12.58 28.50 8.81
CA HIS A 200 -11.74 28.94 9.92
C HIS A 200 -10.91 27.79 10.52
N ILE A 201 -11.06 26.58 9.99
CA ILE A 201 -10.23 25.44 10.38
C ILE A 201 -9.14 25.32 9.32
N LYS A 202 -7.91 25.60 9.72
CA LYS A 202 -6.73 25.50 8.85
C LYS A 202 -5.95 24.24 9.25
N THR A 203 -5.53 23.47 8.28
CA THR A 203 -4.54 22.41 8.49
C THR A 203 -3.18 22.95 8.10
N GLN A 204 -2.20 22.72 8.94
CA GLN A 204 -0.80 23.00 8.64
C GLN A 204 -0.03 21.69 8.69
N SER A 205 0.61 21.35 7.58
CA SER A 205 1.50 20.20 7.47
C SER A 205 2.51 20.45 6.37
N ASP A 206 3.70 19.94 6.57
CA ASP A 206 4.73 19.87 5.53
C ASP A 206 4.55 18.64 4.63
N SER A 207 3.57 17.78 4.91
CA SER A 207 3.27 16.59 4.11
C SER A 207 2.32 16.91 2.95
N HIS A 208 2.68 16.48 1.74
CA HIS A 208 1.85 16.59 0.54
C HIS A 208 0.61 15.67 0.54
N LEU A 209 0.46 14.82 1.55
CA LEU A 209 -0.59 13.78 1.61
C LEU A 209 -1.79 14.17 2.48
N LEU A 210 -1.89 15.43 2.91
CA LEU A 210 -2.99 15.84 3.78
C LEU A 210 -4.15 16.43 3.01
N GLY A 211 -5.29 15.78 3.17
CA GLY A 211 -6.60 16.25 2.82
C GLY A 211 -7.53 16.32 4.02
N LEU A 212 -8.37 17.36 4.10
CA LEU A 212 -9.52 17.38 4.98
C LEU A 212 -10.65 16.57 4.34
N VAL A 213 -10.95 15.41 4.90
CA VAL A 213 -12.18 14.69 4.57
C VAL A 213 -13.25 15.15 5.56
N ARG A 214 -14.21 15.94 5.08
CA ARG A 214 -15.38 16.29 5.86
C ARG A 214 -16.32 15.09 5.88
N ASN A 215 -16.41 14.41 7.01
CA ASN A 215 -17.47 13.43 7.23
C ASN A 215 -18.68 14.17 7.80
N THR A 216 -19.61 14.56 6.95
CA THR A 216 -20.91 15.04 7.38
C THR A 216 -21.82 13.83 7.55
N GLN A 217 -21.76 13.16 8.68
CA GLN A 217 -22.95 12.48 9.16
C GLN A 217 -23.88 13.58 9.67
N GLY A 218 -24.87 13.86 8.85
CA GLY A 218 -25.87 14.82 9.20
C GLY A 218 -26.74 14.39 10.38
N ASN A 219 -27.11 15.33 11.22
CA ASN A 219 -28.45 15.43 11.74
C ASN A 219 -29.26 16.25 10.77
#